data_d085611b2b5a0ac09b4bbed079374278
#
_entry.id   d085611b2b5a0ac09b4bbed079374278
#
_cell.length_a   1.000
_cell.length_b   1.000
_cell.length_c   1.000
_cell.angle_alpha   90.00
_cell.angle_beta   90.00
_cell.angle_gamma   90.00
#
_symmetry.space_group_name_H-M   'P 1'
#
loop_
_entity.id
_entity.type
_entity.pdbx_description
1 polymer ?
#
loop_
_entity_poly.entity_id
_entity_poly.type
_entity_poly.pdbx_seq_one_letter_code
_entity_poly.pdbx_strand_id
1 'polypeptide(L)'
;LRGNRSVSETTAKDGVLSEHVKHEIDTWLAKFPPDRKRSAVIAALRAVQHDIGGYLTREAMDAVADYIGLPKVQVYEVATFYSMFETKPVGRHHISVCTNISCMLCGGEEILAHIEKRLGIKVGESTPDGRFYLKREEECLAACNNAPMMMVDHVYYENLTPEKVDEILDRHK
;
A
#
# COMPACT_ATOMS: atom_id res chain seq x y z
N LEU A 1 -20.26 -4.40 7.29
CA LEU A 1 -20.13 -3.83 8.64
C LEU A 1 -18.86 -4.38 9.27
N ARG A 2 -17.70 -3.79 8.99
CA ARG A 2 -16.46 -4.03 9.77
C ARG A 2 -16.11 -2.71 10.45
N GLY A 3 -16.15 -2.77 11.80
CA GLY A 3 -15.98 -1.63 12.69
C GLY A 3 -14.67 -0.91 12.48
N ASN A 4 -14.78 0.38 12.59
CA ASN A 4 -13.75 1.37 12.71
C ASN A 4 -12.81 1.01 13.88
N ARG A 5 -11.64 0.41 13.63
CA ARG A 5 -10.58 0.35 14.63
C ARG A 5 -9.81 1.66 14.57
N SER A 6 -10.06 2.49 15.56
CA SER A 6 -9.16 3.60 15.90
C SER A 6 -7.73 3.08 15.96
N VAL A 7 -6.82 3.76 15.28
CA VAL A 7 -5.36 3.61 15.46
C VAL A 7 -5.05 4.11 16.88
N SER A 8 -5.21 3.23 17.87
CA SER A 8 -4.88 3.51 19.27
C SER A 8 -3.62 2.72 19.63
N GLU A 9 -2.55 3.43 19.93
CA GLU A 9 -1.54 3.13 20.98
C GLU A 9 -1.38 1.65 21.40
N THR A 10 -1.08 0.73 20.48
CA THR A 10 -0.79 -0.66 20.83
C THR A 10 0.57 -1.09 20.28
N THR A 11 1.62 -0.29 20.52
CA THR A 11 2.96 -0.59 20.02
C THR A 11 4.04 -0.70 21.09
N ALA A 12 3.69 -1.02 22.32
CA ALA A 12 4.69 -1.04 23.41
C ALA A 12 4.79 -2.34 24.22
N LYS A 13 4.09 -3.46 23.89
CA LYS A 13 4.13 -4.67 24.74
C LYS A 13 4.36 -6.01 24.05
N ASP A 14 4.07 -6.14 22.76
CA ASP A 14 4.41 -7.34 22.00
C ASP A 14 5.34 -6.92 20.87
N GLY A 15 6.49 -7.57 20.69
CA GLY A 15 7.58 -7.18 19.80
C GLY A 15 7.14 -6.63 18.44
N VAL A 16 8.05 -6.07 17.65
CA VAL A 16 7.81 -5.39 16.38
C VAL A 16 6.85 -6.13 15.43
N LEU A 17 6.77 -7.46 15.52
CA LEU A 17 5.81 -8.30 14.76
C LEU A 17 4.72 -8.78 15.70
N SER A 18 3.46 -8.46 15.41
CA SER A 18 2.31 -9.01 16.13
C SER A 18 2.15 -10.51 15.87
N GLU A 19 1.47 -11.22 16.78
CA GLU A 19 1.22 -12.66 16.62
C GLU A 19 0.40 -12.97 15.36
N HIS A 20 -0.49 -12.05 14.95
CA HIS A 20 -1.24 -12.16 13.71
C HIS A 20 -0.29 -12.14 12.49
N VAL A 21 0.64 -11.21 12.47
CA VAL A 21 1.65 -11.10 11.40
C VAL A 21 2.54 -12.33 11.35
N LYS A 22 3.03 -12.80 12.50
CA LYS A 22 3.83 -14.04 12.57
C LYS A 22 3.09 -15.24 12.00
N HIS A 23 1.83 -15.42 12.37
CA HIS A 23 0.99 -16.49 11.84
C HIS A 23 0.82 -16.40 10.31
N GLU A 24 0.63 -15.19 9.78
CA GLU A 24 0.55 -14.98 8.34
C GLU A 24 1.87 -15.31 7.63
N ILE A 25 3.01 -14.88 8.21
CA ILE A 25 4.35 -15.22 7.70
C ILE A 25 4.55 -16.73 7.67
N ASP A 26 4.22 -17.45 8.75
CA ASP A 26 4.36 -18.89 8.85
C ASP A 26 3.49 -19.62 7.81
N THR A 27 2.27 -19.12 7.59
CA THR A 27 1.37 -19.64 6.54
C THR A 27 1.99 -19.53 5.14
N TRP A 28 2.72 -18.44 4.87
CA TRP A 28 3.43 -18.26 3.60
C TRP A 28 4.70 -19.10 3.54
N LEU A 29 5.48 -19.19 4.61
CA LEU A 29 6.68 -20.01 4.69
C LEU A 29 6.37 -21.49 4.43
N ALA A 30 5.24 -21.99 4.93
CA ALA A 30 4.81 -23.37 4.73
C ALA A 30 4.51 -23.73 3.26
N LYS A 31 4.31 -22.73 2.38
CA LYS A 31 4.07 -22.96 0.94
C LYS A 31 5.35 -23.20 0.14
N PHE A 32 6.52 -22.93 0.71
CA PHE A 32 7.79 -23.01 0.03
C PHE A 32 8.71 -24.07 0.65
N PRO A 33 9.61 -24.68 -0.14
CA PRO A 33 10.64 -25.54 0.40
C PRO A 33 11.53 -24.83 1.42
N PRO A 34 12.10 -25.55 2.42
CA PRO A 34 12.91 -24.93 3.50
C PRO A 34 14.13 -24.13 3.02
N ASP A 35 14.67 -24.46 1.83
CA ASP A 35 15.78 -23.75 1.19
C ASP A 35 15.32 -22.53 0.37
N ARG A 36 14.01 -22.26 0.29
CA ARG A 36 13.39 -21.19 -0.50
C ARG A 36 12.63 -20.17 0.33
N LYS A 37 12.97 -20.00 1.59
CA LYS A 37 12.31 -19.06 2.52
C LYS A 37 12.24 -17.63 1.99
N ARG A 38 13.21 -17.18 1.21
CA ARG A 38 13.21 -15.85 0.56
C ARG A 38 11.95 -15.59 -0.25
N SER A 39 11.29 -16.61 -0.79
CA SER A 39 10.05 -16.46 -1.55
C SER A 39 8.87 -15.93 -0.73
N ALA A 40 8.93 -16.01 0.61
CA ALA A 40 7.89 -15.49 1.49
C ALA A 40 8.08 -14.00 1.85
N VAL A 41 9.21 -13.37 1.48
CA VAL A 41 9.55 -11.99 1.92
C VAL A 41 8.50 -10.96 1.48
N ILE A 42 8.01 -11.04 0.24
CA ILE A 42 6.99 -10.09 -0.26
C ILE A 42 5.71 -10.20 0.58
N ALA A 43 5.24 -11.41 0.86
CA ALA A 43 4.05 -11.63 1.66
C ALA A 43 4.25 -11.17 3.12
N ALA A 44 5.42 -11.43 3.70
CA ALA A 44 5.77 -11.00 5.05
C ALA A 44 5.78 -9.46 5.17
N LEU A 45 6.46 -8.77 4.25
CA LEU A 45 6.51 -7.31 4.23
C LEU A 45 5.11 -6.70 4.04
N ARG A 46 4.27 -7.32 3.21
CA ARG A 46 2.89 -6.88 3.01
C ARG A 46 2.07 -7.01 4.29
N ALA A 47 2.15 -8.14 4.98
CA ALA A 47 1.46 -8.36 6.25
C ALA A 47 1.87 -7.32 7.30
N VAL A 48 3.17 -7.06 7.43
CA VAL A 48 3.71 -6.06 8.35
C VAL A 48 3.25 -4.66 7.97
N GLN A 49 3.36 -4.27 6.70
CA GLN A 49 2.94 -2.94 6.24
C GLN A 49 1.47 -2.66 6.55
N HIS A 50 0.61 -3.66 6.39
CA HIS A 50 -0.82 -3.55 6.76
C HIS A 50 -1.03 -3.38 8.27
N ASP A 51 -0.25 -4.07 9.09
CA ASP A 51 -0.39 -4.07 10.54
C ASP A 51 0.06 -2.74 11.17
N ILE A 52 1.11 -2.12 10.64
CA ILE A 52 1.75 -0.94 11.22
C ILE A 52 1.34 0.41 10.60
N GLY A 53 0.31 0.43 9.74
CA GLY A 53 -0.28 1.67 9.25
C GLY A 53 0.14 2.11 7.85
N GLY A 54 0.48 1.15 6.97
CA GLY A 54 0.63 1.38 5.53
C GLY A 54 2.06 1.66 5.06
N TYR A 55 3.05 1.62 5.94
CA TYR A 55 4.47 1.79 5.59
C TYR A 55 5.37 0.86 6.40
N LEU A 56 6.62 0.68 5.97
CA LEU A 56 7.60 -0.20 6.58
C LEU A 56 8.66 0.64 7.31
N THR A 57 8.78 0.46 8.62
CA THR A 57 9.92 1.02 9.35
C THR A 57 11.16 0.13 9.18
N ARG A 58 12.33 0.67 9.48
CA ARG A 58 13.57 -0.10 9.44
C ARG A 58 13.53 -1.27 10.43
N GLU A 59 13.02 -1.01 11.63
CA GLU A 59 12.88 -2.00 12.70
C GLU A 59 11.93 -3.14 12.27
N ALA A 60 10.86 -2.82 11.55
CA ALA A 60 9.92 -3.80 11.03
C ALA A 60 10.55 -4.69 9.95
N MET A 61 11.32 -4.10 9.03
CA MET A 61 12.07 -4.86 8.01
C MET A 61 13.14 -5.74 8.62
N ASP A 62 13.84 -5.25 9.66
CA ASP A 62 14.83 -6.02 10.41
C ASP A 62 14.17 -7.21 11.12
N ALA A 63 13.03 -7.00 11.77
CA ALA A 63 12.28 -8.05 12.45
C ALA A 63 11.79 -9.14 11.48
N VAL A 64 11.35 -8.77 10.27
CA VAL A 64 11.02 -9.73 9.21
C VAL A 64 12.24 -10.55 8.80
N ALA A 65 13.40 -9.91 8.62
CA ALA A 65 14.63 -10.59 8.26
C ALA A 65 15.05 -11.62 9.33
N ASP A 66 15.04 -11.20 10.59
CA ASP A 66 15.40 -12.04 11.73
C ASP A 66 14.40 -13.21 11.88
N TYR A 67 13.11 -12.96 11.74
CA TYR A 67 12.06 -13.99 11.85
C TYR A 67 12.16 -15.07 10.76
N ILE A 68 12.40 -14.68 9.51
CA ILE A 68 12.54 -15.63 8.38
C ILE A 68 13.92 -16.30 8.41
N GLY A 69 14.91 -15.68 9.05
CA GLY A 69 16.29 -16.14 9.07
C GLY A 69 17.06 -15.77 7.80
N LEU A 70 16.91 -14.54 7.33
CA LEU A 70 17.58 -13.99 6.15
C LEU A 70 18.51 -12.82 6.51
N PRO A 71 19.56 -12.56 5.72
CA PRO A 71 20.31 -11.31 5.82
C PRO A 71 19.38 -10.10 5.59
N LYS A 72 19.49 -9.06 6.44
CA LYS A 72 18.65 -7.85 6.39
C LYS A 72 18.65 -7.19 5.00
N VAL A 73 19.80 -7.17 4.34
CA VAL A 73 19.93 -6.60 2.98
C VAL A 73 18.98 -7.24 1.97
N GLN A 74 18.72 -8.54 2.08
CA GLN A 74 17.79 -9.23 1.17
C GLN A 74 16.33 -8.81 1.37
N VAL A 75 15.95 -8.41 2.57
CA VAL A 75 14.63 -7.86 2.86
C VAL A 75 14.55 -6.41 2.38
N TYR A 76 15.60 -5.61 2.60
CA TYR A 76 15.68 -4.23 2.10
C TYR A 76 15.64 -4.14 0.57
N GLU A 77 16.34 -5.04 -0.13
CA GLU A 77 16.28 -5.14 -1.59
C GLU A 77 14.83 -5.26 -2.08
N VAL A 78 14.04 -6.13 -1.45
CA VAL A 78 12.63 -6.33 -1.82
C VAL A 78 11.78 -5.12 -1.46
N ALA A 79 11.94 -4.58 -0.25
CA ALA A 79 11.15 -3.44 0.23
C ALA A 79 11.39 -2.16 -0.59
N THR A 80 12.60 -1.97 -1.13
CA THR A 80 12.96 -0.79 -1.93
C THR A 80 12.75 -0.98 -3.43
N PHE A 81 12.66 -2.21 -3.90
CA PHE A 81 12.47 -2.51 -5.31
C PHE A 81 11.00 -2.40 -5.74
N TYR A 82 10.08 -2.92 -4.94
CA TYR A 82 8.67 -2.98 -5.31
C TYR A 82 7.91 -1.72 -4.90
N SER A 83 7.22 -1.09 -5.86
CA SER A 83 6.44 0.14 -5.67
C SER A 83 5.27 0.01 -4.69
N MET A 84 4.85 -1.23 -4.37
CA MET A 84 3.79 -1.47 -3.38
C MET A 84 4.23 -1.23 -1.94
N PHE A 85 5.53 -1.12 -1.69
CA PHE A 85 6.07 -0.89 -0.35
C PHE A 85 6.44 0.58 -0.15
N GLU A 86 5.96 1.14 0.94
CA GLU A 86 6.30 2.48 1.39
C GLU A 86 7.28 2.39 2.56
N THR A 87 8.44 3.05 2.44
CA THR A 87 9.49 3.03 3.48
C THR A 87 9.51 4.31 4.32
N LYS A 88 8.49 5.15 4.18
CA LYS A 88 8.29 6.41 4.92
C LYS A 88 6.83 6.48 5.36
N PRO A 89 6.54 7.20 6.45
CA PRO A 89 5.17 7.45 6.85
C PRO A 89 4.35 8.10 5.73
N VAL A 90 3.16 7.58 5.49
CA VAL A 90 2.21 8.03 4.45
C VAL A 90 0.82 8.20 5.02
N GLY A 91 -0.08 8.83 4.27
CA GLY A 91 -1.48 9.00 4.66
C GLY A 91 -2.20 7.66 4.80
N ARG A 92 -3.30 7.66 5.56
CA ARG A 92 -4.07 6.44 5.89
C ARG A 92 -4.69 5.75 4.67
N HIS A 93 -5.16 6.55 3.71
CA HIS A 93 -5.80 6.07 2.48
C HIS A 93 -4.86 6.23 1.30
N HIS A 94 -4.47 5.12 0.70
CA HIS A 94 -3.54 5.10 -0.43
C HIS A 94 -4.31 5.17 -1.74
N ILE A 95 -4.09 6.23 -2.51
CA ILE A 95 -4.68 6.42 -3.83
C ILE A 95 -3.66 6.07 -4.90
N SER A 96 -3.97 5.09 -5.74
CA SER A 96 -3.21 4.74 -6.95
C SER A 96 -4.04 5.10 -8.17
N VAL A 97 -3.54 5.96 -9.04
CA VAL A 97 -4.20 6.35 -10.29
C VAL A 97 -3.48 5.72 -11.46
N CYS A 98 -4.20 4.98 -12.27
CA CYS A 98 -3.63 4.39 -13.48
C CYS A 98 -3.51 5.44 -14.59
N THR A 99 -2.28 5.70 -15.04
CA THR A 99 -1.97 6.57 -16.18
C THR A 99 -1.38 5.81 -17.37
N ASN A 100 -1.46 4.48 -17.36
CA ASN A 100 -0.97 3.63 -18.44
C ASN A 100 -1.84 3.80 -19.69
N ILE A 101 -1.37 3.32 -20.83
CA ILE A 101 -1.88 3.64 -22.19
C ILE A 101 -3.41 3.70 -22.29
N SER A 102 -4.13 2.67 -21.85
CA SER A 102 -5.61 2.65 -21.94
C SER A 102 -6.28 3.73 -21.09
N CYS A 103 -5.78 3.92 -19.85
CA CYS A 103 -6.30 4.95 -18.95
C CYS A 103 -5.94 6.36 -19.45
N MET A 104 -4.71 6.56 -19.95
CA MET A 104 -4.26 7.81 -20.55
C MET A 104 -5.19 8.22 -21.71
N LEU A 105 -5.47 7.29 -22.64
CA LEU A 105 -6.37 7.55 -23.78
C LEU A 105 -7.81 7.84 -23.36
N CYS A 106 -8.22 7.39 -22.18
CA CYS A 106 -9.55 7.61 -21.61
C CYS A 106 -9.60 8.73 -20.56
N GLY A 107 -8.58 9.59 -20.49
CA GLY A 107 -8.57 10.74 -19.58
C GLY A 107 -7.96 10.44 -18.19
N GLY A 108 -7.09 9.44 -18.06
CA GLY A 108 -6.44 9.09 -16.78
C GLY A 108 -5.55 10.21 -16.22
N GLU A 109 -4.90 10.98 -17.11
CA GLU A 109 -4.07 12.12 -16.68
C GLU A 109 -4.92 13.29 -16.18
N GLU A 110 -6.08 13.53 -16.78
CA GLU A 110 -7.06 14.53 -16.32
C GLU A 110 -7.63 14.16 -14.96
N ILE A 111 -7.90 12.85 -14.71
CA ILE A 111 -8.33 12.35 -13.41
C ILE A 111 -7.23 12.57 -12.36
N LEU A 112 -5.97 12.26 -12.69
CA LEU A 112 -4.84 12.50 -11.80
C LEU A 112 -4.70 13.98 -11.44
N ALA A 113 -4.73 14.86 -12.44
CA ALA A 113 -4.67 16.31 -12.25
C ALA A 113 -5.82 16.84 -11.39
N HIS A 114 -7.03 16.30 -11.57
CA HIS A 114 -8.19 16.62 -10.75
C HIS A 114 -7.97 16.24 -9.27
N ILE A 115 -7.47 15.04 -9.00
CA ILE A 115 -7.16 14.56 -7.64
C ILE A 115 -6.09 15.44 -6.98
N GLU A 116 -4.99 15.75 -7.69
CA GLU A 116 -3.95 16.64 -7.19
C GLU A 116 -4.52 18.00 -6.77
N LYS A 117 -5.34 18.59 -7.62
CA LYS A 117 -6.01 19.88 -7.36
C LYS A 117 -6.98 19.79 -6.18
N ARG A 118 -7.78 18.72 -6.11
CA ARG A 118 -8.81 18.53 -5.08
C ARG A 118 -8.21 18.33 -3.69
N LEU A 119 -7.09 17.59 -3.61
CA LEU A 119 -6.40 17.28 -2.36
C LEU A 119 -5.31 18.32 -1.99
N GLY A 120 -4.88 19.16 -2.93
CA GLY A 120 -3.81 20.14 -2.74
C GLY A 120 -2.43 19.52 -2.56
N ILE A 121 -2.20 18.32 -3.10
CA ILE A 121 -0.94 17.57 -3.03
C ILE A 121 -0.49 17.12 -4.41
N LYS A 122 0.76 16.72 -4.53
CA LYS A 122 1.34 16.12 -5.72
C LYS A 122 1.51 14.61 -5.57
N VAL A 123 1.73 13.95 -6.68
CA VAL A 123 2.12 12.53 -6.72
C VAL A 123 3.31 12.28 -5.80
N GLY A 124 3.21 11.28 -4.93
CA GLY A 124 4.20 10.95 -3.91
C GLY A 124 4.06 11.72 -2.59
N GLU A 125 3.00 12.53 -2.44
CA GLU A 125 2.76 13.32 -1.23
C GLU A 125 1.51 12.83 -0.47
N SER A 126 1.49 13.15 0.82
CA SER A 126 0.33 12.93 1.69
C SER A 126 -0.34 14.26 2.02
N THR A 127 -1.66 14.24 2.23
CA THR A 127 -2.39 15.43 2.72
C THR A 127 -1.90 15.82 4.12
N PRO A 128 -1.89 17.13 4.46
CA PRO A 128 -1.41 17.62 5.76
C PRO A 128 -2.14 17.02 6.97
N ASP A 129 -3.39 16.59 6.78
CA ASP A 129 -4.20 15.92 7.81
C ASP A 129 -3.87 14.42 7.94
N GLY A 130 -2.93 13.91 7.13
CA GLY A 130 -2.55 12.49 7.11
C GLY A 130 -3.65 11.56 6.60
N ARG A 131 -4.68 12.09 5.94
CA ARG A 131 -5.82 11.29 5.47
C ARG A 131 -5.49 10.51 4.20
N PHE A 132 -4.96 11.19 3.18
CA PHE A 132 -4.66 10.58 1.88
C PHE A 132 -3.16 10.60 1.57
N TYR A 133 -2.73 9.59 0.86
CA TYR A 133 -1.45 9.53 0.18
C TYR A 133 -1.69 9.25 -1.31
N LEU A 134 -1.25 10.15 -2.16
CA LEU A 134 -1.28 9.95 -3.62
C LEU A 134 0.01 9.26 -4.04
N LYS A 135 -0.07 7.97 -4.36
CA LYS A 135 1.09 7.14 -4.67
C LYS A 135 1.89 7.73 -5.84
N ARG A 136 3.19 7.53 -5.79
CA ARG A 136 4.17 8.13 -6.69
C ARG A 136 3.93 7.73 -8.14
N GLU A 137 4.03 6.48 -8.43
CA GLU A 137 3.76 5.90 -9.74
C GLU A 137 3.04 4.59 -9.52
N GLU A 138 2.11 4.31 -10.41
CA GLU A 138 1.46 3.02 -10.40
C GLU A 138 1.58 2.44 -11.79
N GLU A 139 2.02 1.21 -11.85
CA GLU A 139 1.94 0.40 -13.04
C GLU A 139 0.46 0.18 -13.41
N CYS A 140 0.21 -0.48 -14.53
CA CYS A 140 -1.16 -0.78 -14.92
C CYS A 140 -1.91 -1.56 -13.83
N LEU A 141 -3.04 -1.03 -13.36
CA LEU A 141 -3.92 -1.67 -12.39
C LEU A 141 -4.77 -2.81 -12.97
N ALA A 142 -4.57 -3.16 -14.25
CA ALA A 142 -5.14 -4.31 -14.96
C ALA A 142 -6.68 -4.31 -15.10
N ALA A 143 -7.35 -3.15 -15.05
CA ALA A 143 -8.79 -3.00 -15.32
C ALA A 143 -9.04 -2.13 -16.57
N CYS A 144 -8.28 -2.36 -17.65
CA CYS A 144 -8.22 -1.52 -18.84
C CYS A 144 -9.54 -1.40 -19.62
N ASN A 145 -10.43 -2.37 -19.50
CA ASN A 145 -11.74 -2.36 -20.15
C ASN A 145 -12.72 -1.34 -19.54
N ASN A 146 -12.42 -0.84 -18.35
CA ASN A 146 -13.23 0.12 -17.61
C ASN A 146 -12.44 1.39 -17.26
N ALA A 147 -11.55 1.79 -18.16
CA ALA A 147 -10.74 3.01 -18.04
C ALA A 147 -11.61 4.30 -18.13
N PRO A 148 -11.20 5.43 -17.51
CA PRO A 148 -10.07 5.54 -16.60
C PRO A 148 -10.39 4.98 -15.21
N MET A 149 -9.34 4.58 -14.46
CA MET A 149 -9.55 3.94 -13.17
C MET A 149 -8.50 4.32 -12.14
N MET A 150 -8.87 4.19 -10.86
CA MET A 150 -7.99 4.29 -9.71
C MET A 150 -8.28 3.19 -8.70
N MET A 151 -7.38 3.02 -7.74
CA MET A 151 -7.55 2.15 -6.60
C MET A 151 -7.38 2.98 -5.31
N VAL A 152 -8.27 2.78 -4.35
CA VAL A 152 -8.12 3.33 -2.99
C VAL A 152 -8.17 2.17 -2.00
N ASP A 153 -7.13 2.01 -1.19
CA ASP A 153 -7.01 0.95 -0.18
C ASP A 153 -7.33 -0.46 -0.74
N HIS A 154 -6.80 -0.80 -1.93
CA HIS A 154 -7.04 -2.06 -2.66
C HIS A 154 -8.47 -2.25 -3.21
N VAL A 155 -9.31 -1.22 -3.20
CA VAL A 155 -10.63 -1.23 -3.85
C VAL A 155 -10.55 -0.50 -5.18
N TYR A 156 -10.95 -1.15 -6.28
CA TYR A 156 -10.97 -0.58 -7.62
C TYR A 156 -12.19 0.29 -7.84
N TYR A 157 -11.94 1.46 -8.45
CA TYR A 157 -12.96 2.39 -8.92
C TYR A 157 -12.72 2.65 -10.41
N GLU A 158 -13.70 2.33 -11.21
CA GLU A 158 -13.61 2.25 -12.66
C GLU A 158 -14.55 3.25 -13.34
N ASN A 159 -14.35 3.53 -14.65
CA ASN A 159 -15.13 4.49 -15.42
C ASN A 159 -15.24 5.83 -14.67
N LEU A 160 -14.09 6.39 -14.33
CA LEU A 160 -14.00 7.59 -13.49
C LEU A 160 -14.40 8.85 -14.27
N THR A 161 -15.09 9.74 -13.56
CA THR A 161 -15.26 11.15 -13.90
C THR A 161 -14.81 11.99 -12.72
N PRO A 162 -14.53 13.29 -12.89
CA PRO A 162 -14.17 14.17 -11.77
C PRO A 162 -15.18 14.13 -10.61
N GLU A 163 -16.49 14.13 -10.94
CA GLU A 163 -17.58 14.09 -9.96
C GLU A 163 -17.55 12.78 -9.16
N LYS A 164 -17.34 11.65 -9.85
CA LYS A 164 -17.25 10.34 -9.21
C LYS A 164 -16.02 10.23 -8.32
N VAL A 165 -14.89 10.84 -8.71
CA VAL A 165 -13.69 10.94 -7.86
C VAL A 165 -14.00 11.73 -6.59
N ASP A 166 -14.66 12.88 -6.70
CA ASP A 166 -15.02 13.69 -5.53
C ASP A 166 -15.92 12.92 -4.56
N GLU A 167 -16.93 12.20 -5.06
CA GLU A 167 -17.77 11.34 -4.23
C GLU A 167 -16.98 10.25 -3.50
N ILE A 168 -16.01 9.63 -4.19
CA ILE A 168 -15.17 8.58 -3.60
C ILE A 168 -14.29 9.17 -2.49
N LEU A 169 -13.62 10.29 -2.75
CA LEU A 169 -12.77 10.96 -1.76
C LEU A 169 -13.56 11.42 -0.53
N ASP A 170 -14.80 11.88 -0.70
CA ASP A 170 -15.65 12.33 0.40
C ASP A 170 -16.17 11.17 1.29
N ARG A 171 -16.19 9.94 0.80
CA ARG A 171 -16.52 8.73 1.59
C ARG A 171 -15.40 8.26 2.50
N HIS A 172 -14.15 8.55 2.16
CA HIS A 172 -12.97 8.16 2.93
C HIS A 172 -12.60 9.27 3.92
N LYS A 173 -13.22 9.22 5.12
CA LYS A 173 -13.06 10.23 6.19
C LYS A 173 -12.03 9.81 7.23
#